data_5a2cc8fb01c74d7db107842eece42b5f
#
_entry.id   5a2cc8fb01c74d7db107842eece42b5f
#
_cell.length_a   1.000
_cell.length_b   1.000
_cell.length_c   1.000
_cell.angle_alpha   90.00
_cell.angle_beta   90.00
_cell.angle_gamma   90.00
#
_symmetry.space_group_name_H-M   'P 1'
#
loop_
_entity.id
_entity.type
_entity.pdbx_description
1 polymer ?
#
loop_
_entity_poly.entity_id
_entity_poly.type
_entity_poly.pdbx_seq_one_letter_code
_entity_poly.pdbx_strand_id
1 'polypeptide(L)'
;MNYESTEYLKERAMDKTDFEAAFTDSEGKEHITYFEDLMYRYNYSAAGEGIYGKLGIIVTPGNGFRFGAAIQTPTAMTVREMWNESAATNYSNKQFSASAESPNGDYTYNFSSPFRANFGLAYTLGKFGVISADYELATYGSMRYQIDRHDMSDADIDYFSAVNNEIREVCSTAHQLRIGAEFKPISEFAVRAGYNLMTSAADKTIGNSLALGIGYISKKSFFADLACRYSLATKEYYMPY
;
A
#
# COMPACT_ATOMS: atom_id res chain seq x y z
N MET A 1 -10.75 4.93 -4.83
CA MET A 1 -10.01 4.60 -3.60
C MET A 1 -9.80 5.88 -2.84
N ASN A 2 -10.09 5.92 -1.55
CA ASN A 2 -9.86 7.11 -0.73
C ASN A 2 -8.93 6.72 0.41
N TYR A 3 -7.98 7.57 0.71
CA TYR A 3 -7.06 7.43 1.82
C TYR A 3 -7.02 8.75 2.59
N GLU A 4 -7.07 8.67 3.91
CA GLU A 4 -6.94 9.82 4.80
C GLU A 4 -5.99 9.45 5.93
N SER A 5 -5.06 10.34 6.24
CA SER A 5 -4.19 10.22 7.39
C SER A 5 -4.07 11.54 8.12
N THR A 6 -3.86 11.46 9.42
CA THR A 6 -3.55 12.62 10.26
C THR A 6 -2.39 12.25 11.15
N GLU A 7 -1.30 12.98 11.04
CA GLU A 7 -0.14 12.83 11.90
C GLU A 7 -0.11 13.93 12.96
N TYR A 8 0.24 13.55 14.18
CA TYR A 8 0.37 14.47 15.30
C TYR A 8 1.76 14.35 15.89
N LEU A 9 2.41 15.49 16.03
CA LEU A 9 3.54 15.64 16.93
C LEU A 9 3.10 16.54 18.07
N LYS A 10 3.25 16.06 19.31
CA LYS A 10 3.03 16.85 20.50
C LYS A 10 4.24 16.78 21.41
N GLU A 11 4.94 17.88 21.53
CA GLU A 11 6.02 18.04 22.50
C GLU A 11 5.55 18.87 23.69
N ARG A 12 5.89 18.42 24.88
CA ARG A 12 5.53 19.08 26.13
C ARG A 12 6.78 19.30 26.97
N ALA A 13 6.94 20.51 27.50
CA ALA A 13 8.00 20.78 28.46
C ALA A 13 7.80 19.93 29.73
N MET A 14 8.86 19.24 30.14
CA MET A 14 8.84 18.41 31.35
C MET A 14 8.90 19.25 32.61
N ASP A 15 9.60 20.39 32.58
CA ASP A 15 9.65 21.39 33.63
C ASP A 15 9.25 22.75 33.10
N LYS A 16 8.49 23.52 33.86
CA LYS A 16 8.03 24.86 33.47
C LYS A 16 9.15 25.88 33.32
N THR A 17 10.35 25.55 33.77
CA THR A 17 11.53 26.41 33.67
C THR A 17 12.51 26.03 32.58
N ASP A 18 12.28 24.91 31.87
CA ASP A 18 13.24 24.40 30.89
C ASP A 18 13.37 25.28 29.62
N PHE A 19 12.31 26.02 29.28
CA PHE A 19 12.30 26.87 28.07
C PHE A 19 11.70 28.23 28.40
N GLU A 20 12.56 29.10 28.92
CA GLU A 20 12.23 30.51 29.14
C GLU A 20 12.33 31.28 27.82
N ALA A 21 11.30 32.05 27.51
CA ALA A 21 11.28 32.96 26.38
C ALA A 21 11.01 34.39 26.85
N ALA A 22 11.81 35.33 26.40
CA ALA A 22 11.62 36.75 26.66
C ALA A 22 10.97 37.42 25.42
N PHE A 23 9.90 38.14 25.64
CA PHE A 23 9.23 38.94 24.63
C PHE A 23 9.17 40.38 25.04
N THR A 24 9.38 41.30 24.10
CA THR A 24 9.21 42.73 24.32
C THR A 24 7.88 43.17 23.71
N ASP A 25 7.01 43.76 24.49
CA ASP A 25 5.74 44.28 24.00
C ASP A 25 5.90 45.58 23.19
N SER A 26 4.79 46.10 22.64
CA SER A 26 4.79 47.33 21.86
C SER A 26 5.17 48.57 22.65
N GLU A 27 5.19 48.51 23.99
CA GLU A 27 5.57 49.58 24.89
C GLU A 27 7.04 49.48 25.32
N GLY A 28 7.78 48.47 24.82
CA GLY A 28 9.17 48.22 25.12
C GLY A 28 9.44 47.50 26.43
N LYS A 29 8.41 46.93 27.04
CA LYS A 29 8.54 46.17 28.28
C LYS A 29 8.83 44.71 28.01
N GLU A 30 9.84 44.17 28.69
CA GLU A 30 10.20 42.76 28.59
C GLU A 30 9.28 41.88 29.48
N HIS A 31 8.76 40.81 28.90
CA HIS A 31 7.95 39.78 29.55
C HIS A 31 8.64 38.45 29.46
N ILE A 32 8.72 37.73 30.55
CA ILE A 32 9.25 36.37 30.63
C ILE A 32 8.04 35.41 30.64
N THR A 33 8.09 34.42 29.78
CA THR A 33 7.11 33.34 29.72
C THR A 33 7.80 32.01 29.51
N TYR A 34 7.11 30.92 29.82
CA TYR A 34 7.66 29.58 29.70
C TYR A 34 6.88 28.81 28.66
N PHE A 35 7.58 28.06 27.85
CA PHE A 35 6.98 27.15 26.88
C PHE A 35 6.26 26.01 27.61
N GLU A 36 5.01 25.70 27.22
CA GLU A 36 4.24 24.60 27.79
C GLU A 36 4.17 23.41 26.83
N ASP A 37 3.71 23.65 25.60
CA ASP A 37 3.65 22.60 24.58
C ASP A 37 3.66 23.17 23.15
N LEU A 38 4.06 22.33 22.22
CA LEU A 38 3.89 22.46 20.77
C LEU A 38 2.98 21.36 20.28
N MET A 39 1.99 21.72 19.51
CA MET A 39 1.18 20.76 18.75
C MET A 39 1.35 21.05 17.26
N TYR A 40 1.82 20.05 16.53
CA TYR A 40 1.87 20.07 15.06
C TYR A 40 0.91 19.01 14.55
N ARG A 41 0.14 19.35 13.53
CA ARG A 41 -0.80 18.45 12.86
C ARG A 41 -0.62 18.57 11.36
N TYR A 42 -0.45 17.43 10.71
CA TYR A 42 -0.47 17.27 9.28
C TYR A 42 -1.66 16.42 8.87
N ASN A 43 -2.53 16.96 8.02
CA ASN A 43 -3.66 16.24 7.46
C ASN A 43 -3.38 15.99 5.98
N TYR A 44 -3.60 14.77 5.56
CA TYR A 44 -3.43 14.34 4.19
C TYR A 44 -4.61 13.49 3.75
N SER A 45 -5.12 13.73 2.56
CA SER A 45 -6.13 12.89 1.92
C SER A 45 -5.80 12.68 0.46
N ALA A 46 -6.01 11.47 -0.02
CA ALA A 46 -5.86 11.11 -1.42
C ALA A 46 -7.12 10.41 -1.93
N ALA A 47 -7.64 10.84 -3.04
CA ALA A 47 -8.76 10.22 -3.74
C ALA A 47 -8.32 9.84 -5.16
N GLY A 48 -8.61 8.62 -5.59
CA GLY A 48 -8.22 8.16 -6.91
C GLY A 48 -9.31 7.34 -7.58
N GLU A 49 -9.44 7.55 -8.89
CA GLU A 49 -10.28 6.75 -9.78
C GLU A 49 -9.42 6.23 -10.93
N GLY A 50 -9.80 5.10 -11.51
CA GLY A 50 -9.03 4.53 -12.60
C GLY A 50 -9.79 3.48 -13.37
N ILE A 51 -9.34 3.26 -14.59
CA ILE A 51 -9.90 2.28 -15.52
C ILE A 51 -8.82 1.31 -15.99
N TYR A 52 -9.18 0.05 -16.09
CA TYR A 52 -8.34 -0.99 -16.70
C TYR A 52 -9.19 -2.02 -17.44
N GLY A 53 -8.55 -2.75 -18.34
CA GLY A 53 -9.13 -3.92 -18.99
C GLY A 53 -8.52 -5.21 -18.46
N LYS A 54 -9.35 -6.24 -18.28
CA LYS A 54 -8.89 -7.59 -17.92
C LYS A 54 -9.53 -8.63 -18.82
N LEU A 55 -8.71 -9.52 -19.37
CA LEU A 55 -9.17 -10.65 -20.17
C LEU A 55 -8.58 -11.94 -19.60
N GLY A 56 -9.39 -12.98 -19.51
CA GLY A 56 -8.95 -14.29 -19.04
C GLY A 56 -9.65 -15.43 -19.76
N ILE A 57 -8.96 -16.55 -19.81
CA ILE A 57 -9.48 -17.81 -20.38
C ILE A 57 -9.18 -18.94 -19.39
N ILE A 58 -10.14 -19.86 -19.28
CA ILE A 58 -9.96 -21.12 -18.55
C ILE A 58 -10.30 -22.26 -19.51
N VAL A 59 -9.39 -23.21 -19.63
CA VAL A 59 -9.55 -24.41 -20.46
C VAL A 59 -9.56 -25.64 -19.57
N THR A 60 -10.56 -26.49 -19.75
CA THR A 60 -10.74 -27.74 -19.01
C THR A 60 -10.75 -28.91 -19.99
N PRO A 61 -9.59 -29.43 -20.39
CA PRO A 61 -9.49 -30.46 -21.44
C PRO A 61 -10.01 -31.84 -21.01
N GLY A 62 -10.39 -31.99 -19.76
CA GLY A 62 -10.81 -33.27 -19.18
C GLY A 62 -9.73 -33.88 -18.26
N ASN A 63 -9.95 -35.10 -17.81
CA ASN A 63 -9.03 -35.87 -16.94
C ASN A 63 -8.59 -35.12 -15.66
N GLY A 64 -9.39 -34.14 -15.19
CA GLY A 64 -9.07 -33.39 -13.97
C GLY A 64 -8.17 -32.16 -14.17
N PHE A 65 -7.64 -31.92 -15.36
CA PHE A 65 -6.81 -30.74 -15.64
C PHE A 65 -7.63 -29.48 -15.89
N ARG A 66 -7.09 -28.35 -15.40
CA ARG A 66 -7.56 -26.99 -15.69
C ARG A 66 -6.36 -26.08 -15.93
N PHE A 67 -6.43 -25.31 -17.00
CA PHE A 67 -5.44 -24.29 -17.35
C PHE A 67 -6.13 -22.95 -17.36
N GLY A 68 -5.51 -21.94 -16.76
CA GLY A 68 -5.99 -20.57 -16.76
C GLY A 68 -4.91 -19.62 -17.21
N ALA A 69 -5.30 -18.61 -17.98
CA ALA A 69 -4.46 -17.47 -18.30
C ALA A 69 -5.28 -16.20 -18.21
N ALA A 70 -4.70 -15.13 -17.69
CA ALA A 70 -5.33 -13.82 -17.65
C ALA A 70 -4.28 -12.73 -17.83
N ILE A 71 -4.67 -11.67 -18.53
CA ILE A 71 -3.88 -10.45 -18.66
C ILE A 71 -4.72 -9.27 -18.18
N GLN A 72 -4.03 -8.31 -17.58
CA GLN A 72 -4.61 -7.05 -17.13
C GLN A 72 -3.77 -5.90 -17.68
N THR A 73 -4.43 -4.97 -18.38
CA THR A 73 -3.77 -3.74 -18.83
C THR A 73 -3.31 -2.89 -17.65
N PRO A 74 -2.33 -2.01 -17.82
CA PRO A 74 -2.12 -0.94 -16.88
C PRO A 74 -3.43 -0.22 -16.54
N THR A 75 -3.63 0.12 -15.27
CA THR A 75 -4.73 0.97 -14.86
C THR A 75 -4.34 2.42 -15.11
N ALA A 76 -5.07 3.12 -15.96
CA ALA A 76 -4.97 4.57 -16.07
C ALA A 76 -5.74 5.18 -14.89
N MET A 77 -5.04 5.90 -14.03
CA MET A 77 -5.57 6.46 -12.77
C MET A 77 -5.42 7.98 -12.78
N THR A 78 -6.44 8.67 -12.27
CA THR A 78 -6.35 10.07 -11.86
C THR A 78 -6.39 10.10 -10.34
N VAL A 79 -5.41 10.73 -9.73
CA VAL A 79 -5.28 10.85 -8.27
C VAL A 79 -5.27 12.33 -7.91
N ARG A 80 -6.08 12.70 -6.93
CA ARG A 80 -6.12 14.03 -6.33
C ARG A 80 -5.67 13.91 -4.87
N GLU A 81 -4.69 14.69 -4.52
CA GLU A 81 -4.16 14.80 -3.17
C GLU A 81 -4.50 16.17 -2.58
N MET A 82 -4.82 16.18 -1.30
CA MET A 82 -5.06 17.40 -0.55
C MET A 82 -4.35 17.29 0.79
N TRP A 83 -3.72 18.38 1.20
CA TRP A 83 -3.03 18.43 2.50
C TRP A 83 -3.11 19.81 3.12
N ASN A 84 -3.01 19.84 4.43
CA ASN A 84 -2.78 21.06 5.19
C ASN A 84 -2.00 20.76 6.47
N GLU A 85 -1.36 21.77 6.97
CA GLU A 85 -0.57 21.73 8.19
C GLU A 85 -1.06 22.78 9.16
N SER A 86 -1.03 22.47 10.44
CA SER A 86 -1.27 23.45 11.49
C SER A 86 -0.27 23.27 12.63
N ALA A 87 0.18 24.36 13.17
CA ALA A 87 1.05 24.38 14.34
C ALA A 87 0.47 25.32 15.40
N ALA A 88 0.54 24.90 16.65
CA ALA A 88 0.14 25.72 17.79
C ALA A 88 1.18 25.60 18.89
N THR A 89 1.64 26.73 19.40
CA THR A 89 2.52 26.81 20.58
C THR A 89 1.78 27.39 21.75
N ASN A 90 1.89 26.76 22.91
CA ASN A 90 1.34 27.24 24.15
C ASN A 90 2.44 27.67 25.09
N TYR A 91 2.24 28.85 25.68
CA TYR A 91 3.11 29.41 26.70
C TYR A 91 2.30 29.65 27.99
N SER A 92 3.00 29.71 29.13
CA SER A 92 2.40 29.98 30.42
C SER A 92 1.65 31.35 30.44
N ASN A 93 2.17 32.33 29.73
CA ASN A 93 1.43 33.55 29.43
C ASN A 93 0.75 33.38 28.05
N LYS A 94 -0.55 33.16 28.09
CA LYS A 94 -1.36 32.89 26.88
C LYS A 94 -1.36 33.99 25.82
N GLN A 95 -0.95 35.23 26.20
CA GLN A 95 -0.79 36.32 25.27
C GLN A 95 0.27 36.03 24.21
N PHE A 96 1.25 35.19 24.52
CA PHE A 96 2.34 34.80 23.61
C PHE A 96 2.11 33.45 22.94
N SER A 97 1.01 32.76 23.26
CA SER A 97 0.60 31.57 22.53
C SER A 97 0.18 31.96 21.11
N ALA A 98 0.62 31.15 20.13
CA ALA A 98 0.36 31.40 18.73
C ALA A 98 -0.08 30.13 18.02
N SER A 99 -0.89 30.28 16.99
CA SER A 99 -1.23 29.21 16.07
C SER A 99 -1.17 29.71 14.64
N ALA A 100 -0.75 28.84 13.76
CA ALA A 100 -0.71 29.08 12.34
C ALA A 100 -1.24 27.84 11.59
N GLU A 101 -1.90 28.07 10.48
CA GLU A 101 -2.39 27.03 9.58
C GLU A 101 -1.92 27.36 8.17
N SER A 102 -1.40 26.35 7.45
CA SER A 102 -1.04 26.51 6.06
C SER A 102 -2.28 26.64 5.17
N PRO A 103 -2.18 27.28 4.02
CA PRO A 103 -3.18 27.12 2.96
C PRO A 103 -3.35 25.63 2.63
N ASN A 104 -4.54 25.24 2.19
CA ASN A 104 -4.77 23.90 1.68
C ASN A 104 -3.96 23.70 0.40
N GLY A 105 -3.11 22.68 0.40
CA GLY A 105 -2.48 22.19 -0.81
C GLY A 105 -3.44 21.24 -1.53
N ASP A 106 -3.43 21.31 -2.86
CA ASP A 106 -4.26 20.49 -3.76
C ASP A 106 -3.43 20.18 -5.00
N TYR A 107 -3.28 18.91 -5.34
CA TYR A 107 -2.58 18.49 -6.53
C TYR A 107 -3.25 17.30 -7.19
N THR A 108 -3.42 17.36 -8.51
CA THR A 108 -4.00 16.28 -9.30
C THR A 108 -3.01 15.79 -10.34
N TYR A 109 -2.82 14.49 -10.41
CA TYR A 109 -1.93 13.85 -11.39
C TYR A 109 -2.53 12.59 -11.96
N ASN A 110 -2.04 12.21 -13.14
CA ASN A 110 -2.38 10.96 -13.81
C ASN A 110 -1.23 9.97 -13.69
N PHE A 111 -1.58 8.73 -13.30
CA PHE A 111 -0.62 7.67 -13.06
C PHE A 111 -1.04 6.39 -13.77
N SER A 112 -0.07 5.62 -14.25
CA SER A 112 -0.30 4.33 -14.89
C SER A 112 0.30 3.20 -14.05
N SER A 113 -0.55 2.25 -13.59
CA SER A 113 -0.12 1.09 -12.84
C SER A 113 0.61 0.06 -13.71
N PRO A 114 1.26 -0.98 -13.12
CA PRO A 114 1.93 -2.00 -13.93
C PRO A 114 0.95 -2.87 -14.71
N PHE A 115 1.41 -3.37 -15.86
CA PHE A 115 0.77 -4.49 -16.55
C PHE A 115 0.90 -5.76 -15.70
N ARG A 116 -0.12 -6.63 -15.72
CA ARG A 116 -0.12 -7.91 -15.01
C ARG A 116 -0.52 -9.05 -15.93
N ALA A 117 0.10 -10.21 -15.75
CA ALA A 117 -0.30 -11.46 -16.38
C ALA A 117 -0.28 -12.58 -15.36
N ASN A 118 -1.27 -13.47 -15.44
CA ASN A 118 -1.46 -14.60 -14.56
C ASN A 118 -1.59 -15.88 -15.38
N PHE A 119 -0.95 -16.96 -14.92
CA PHE A 119 -1.04 -18.29 -15.51
C PHE A 119 -1.30 -19.28 -14.37
N GLY A 120 -2.32 -20.10 -14.53
CA GLY A 120 -2.72 -21.08 -13.51
C GLY A 120 -2.84 -22.48 -14.10
N LEU A 121 -2.44 -23.46 -13.33
CA LEU A 121 -2.62 -24.88 -13.58
C LEU A 121 -3.24 -25.53 -12.37
N ALA A 122 -4.26 -26.35 -12.55
CA ALA A 122 -4.80 -27.17 -11.48
C ALA A 122 -5.09 -28.58 -11.98
N TYR A 123 -4.92 -29.55 -11.09
CA TYR A 123 -5.26 -30.94 -11.30
C TYR A 123 -6.12 -31.46 -10.17
N THR A 124 -7.30 -31.97 -10.53
CA THR A 124 -8.25 -32.54 -9.56
C THR A 124 -8.01 -34.04 -9.43
N LEU A 125 -7.72 -34.50 -8.22
CA LEU A 125 -7.48 -35.90 -7.86
C LEU A 125 -8.80 -36.60 -7.55
N GLY A 126 -9.70 -36.64 -8.51
CA GLY A 126 -11.06 -37.18 -8.34
C GLY A 126 -11.81 -36.49 -7.18
N LYS A 127 -12.27 -37.27 -6.21
CA LYS A 127 -12.96 -36.74 -5.01
C LYS A 127 -12.02 -36.44 -3.84
N PHE A 128 -10.73 -36.76 -3.99
CA PHE A 128 -9.76 -36.74 -2.90
C PHE A 128 -9.09 -35.39 -2.72
N GLY A 129 -9.08 -34.53 -3.74
CA GLY A 129 -8.43 -33.25 -3.59
C GLY A 129 -8.07 -32.55 -4.89
N VAL A 130 -7.27 -31.49 -4.76
CA VAL A 130 -6.75 -30.70 -5.87
C VAL A 130 -5.33 -30.25 -5.58
N ILE A 131 -4.51 -30.20 -6.62
CA ILE A 131 -3.20 -29.54 -6.60
C ILE A 131 -3.26 -28.41 -7.60
N SER A 132 -2.71 -27.26 -7.25
CA SER A 132 -2.67 -26.08 -8.13
C SER A 132 -1.32 -25.39 -8.07
N ALA A 133 -0.94 -24.78 -9.17
CA ALA A 133 0.15 -23.84 -9.29
C ALA A 133 -0.34 -22.59 -10.03
N ASP A 134 0.05 -21.44 -9.55
CA ASP A 134 -0.31 -20.14 -10.10
C ASP A 134 0.94 -19.27 -10.19
N TYR A 135 1.14 -18.65 -11.35
CA TYR A 135 2.23 -17.74 -11.58
C TYR A 135 1.68 -16.39 -12.03
N GLU A 136 2.15 -15.34 -11.36
CA GLU A 136 1.81 -13.96 -11.67
C GLU A 136 3.10 -13.18 -11.96
N LEU A 137 3.05 -12.36 -12.99
CA LEU A 137 4.07 -11.34 -13.25
C LEU A 137 3.43 -9.95 -13.25
N ALA A 138 4.17 -8.96 -12.74
CA ALA A 138 3.77 -7.56 -12.75
C ALA A 138 4.99 -6.69 -13.12
N THR A 139 4.84 -5.88 -14.18
CA THR A 139 5.94 -5.08 -14.74
C THR A 139 6.01 -3.72 -14.06
N TYR A 140 6.49 -3.66 -12.82
CA TYR A 140 6.53 -2.41 -12.04
C TYR A 140 7.40 -1.32 -12.69
N GLY A 141 8.46 -1.68 -13.40
CA GLY A 141 9.26 -0.72 -14.16
C GLY A 141 8.53 -0.04 -15.34
N SER A 142 7.29 -0.47 -15.66
CA SER A 142 6.43 0.18 -16.64
C SER A 142 5.48 1.22 -16.05
N MET A 143 5.44 1.34 -14.73
CA MET A 143 4.67 2.39 -14.05
C MET A 143 5.18 3.76 -14.44
N ARG A 144 4.28 4.72 -14.56
CA ARG A 144 4.67 6.09 -14.90
C ARG A 144 3.62 7.11 -14.52
N TYR A 145 4.05 8.29 -14.17
CA TYR A 145 3.24 9.49 -14.21
C TYR A 145 3.04 9.94 -15.66
N GLN A 146 1.83 10.32 -16.01
CA GLN A 146 1.55 10.86 -17.33
C GLN A 146 1.93 12.34 -17.36
N ILE A 147 2.63 12.74 -18.41
CA ILE A 147 3.09 14.11 -18.58
C ILE A 147 2.27 14.73 -19.70
N ASP A 148 1.44 15.73 -19.33
CA ASP A 148 0.74 16.54 -20.31
C ASP A 148 1.50 17.86 -20.49
N ARG A 149 2.19 17.98 -21.63
CA ARG A 149 3.00 19.15 -21.95
C ARG A 149 2.18 20.42 -22.26
N HIS A 150 0.85 20.30 -22.38
CA HIS A 150 0.00 21.45 -22.62
C HIS A 150 -0.51 22.08 -21.32
N ASP A 151 -0.72 21.27 -20.29
CA ASP A 151 -1.36 21.71 -19.06
C ASP A 151 -0.40 21.78 -17.85
N MET A 152 0.82 21.20 -17.99
CA MET A 152 1.80 21.16 -16.90
C MET A 152 2.88 22.25 -17.07
N SER A 153 3.38 22.76 -15.95
CA SER A 153 4.57 23.64 -15.96
C SER A 153 5.83 22.89 -16.37
N ASP A 154 6.83 23.60 -16.89
CA ASP A 154 8.14 23.01 -17.24
C ASP A 154 8.78 22.32 -16.02
N ALA A 155 8.63 22.90 -14.82
CA ALA A 155 9.15 22.33 -13.59
C ALA A 155 8.47 20.99 -13.23
N ASP A 156 7.15 20.87 -13.42
CA ASP A 156 6.43 19.61 -13.20
C ASP A 156 6.81 18.57 -14.25
N ILE A 157 6.98 18.98 -15.51
CA ILE A 157 7.45 18.11 -16.59
C ILE A 157 8.80 17.51 -16.25
N ASP A 158 9.75 18.34 -15.82
CA ASP A 158 11.10 17.90 -15.43
C ASP A 158 11.05 16.98 -14.21
N TYR A 159 10.26 17.34 -13.20
CA TYR A 159 10.07 16.52 -12.00
C TYR A 159 9.52 15.13 -12.33
N PHE A 160 8.39 15.04 -13.03
CA PHE A 160 7.80 13.75 -13.36
C PHE A 160 8.63 12.94 -14.36
N SER A 161 9.39 13.62 -15.23
CA SER A 161 10.35 12.94 -16.10
C SER A 161 11.47 12.28 -15.29
N ALA A 162 12.00 12.96 -14.27
CA ALA A 162 13.00 12.40 -13.36
C ALA A 162 12.44 11.23 -12.56
N VAL A 163 11.25 11.36 -11.97
CA VAL A 163 10.58 10.29 -11.23
C VAL A 163 10.30 9.09 -12.12
N ASN A 164 9.84 9.28 -13.36
CA ASN A 164 9.61 8.20 -14.31
C ASN A 164 10.91 7.47 -14.71
N ASN A 165 12.05 8.17 -14.74
CA ASN A 165 13.35 7.55 -14.97
C ASN A 165 13.75 6.72 -13.75
N GLU A 166 13.60 7.26 -12.54
CA GLU A 166 13.89 6.54 -11.31
C GLU A 166 13.05 5.27 -11.17
N ILE A 167 11.74 5.33 -11.47
CA ILE A 167 10.88 4.15 -11.49
C ILE A 167 11.44 3.06 -12.41
N ARG A 168 11.92 3.43 -13.60
CA ARG A 168 12.50 2.47 -14.57
C ARG A 168 13.83 1.88 -14.12
N GLU A 169 14.62 2.64 -13.37
CA GLU A 169 15.93 2.19 -12.86
C GLU A 169 15.79 1.32 -11.62
N VAL A 170 14.92 1.72 -10.70
CA VAL A 170 14.74 1.05 -9.41
C VAL A 170 13.77 -0.13 -9.52
N CYS A 171 12.64 0.04 -10.22
CA CYS A 171 11.61 -0.97 -10.29
C CYS A 171 11.85 -1.97 -11.43
N SER A 172 11.68 -3.24 -11.13
CA SER A 172 11.78 -4.35 -12.07
C SER A 172 10.45 -5.08 -12.22
N THR A 173 10.44 -6.17 -12.97
CA THR A 173 9.31 -7.09 -13.00
C THR A 173 9.30 -7.92 -11.71
N ALA A 174 8.18 -7.89 -11.00
CA ALA A 174 7.93 -8.80 -9.88
C ALA A 174 7.30 -10.10 -10.37
N HIS A 175 7.73 -11.18 -9.76
CA HIS A 175 7.25 -12.53 -10.05
C HIS A 175 6.66 -13.12 -8.76
N GLN A 176 5.51 -13.78 -8.89
CA GLN A 176 4.92 -14.50 -7.78
C GLN A 176 4.53 -15.91 -8.23
N LEU A 177 4.99 -16.90 -7.49
CA LEU A 177 4.63 -18.31 -7.68
C LEU A 177 3.87 -18.78 -6.44
N ARG A 178 2.68 -19.31 -6.64
CA ARG A 178 1.84 -19.91 -5.61
C ARG A 178 1.63 -21.36 -5.95
N ILE A 179 1.89 -22.26 -5.00
CA ILE A 179 1.61 -23.70 -5.13
C ILE A 179 0.68 -24.05 -3.97
N GLY A 180 -0.38 -24.77 -4.27
CA GLY A 180 -1.38 -25.18 -3.27
C GLY A 180 -1.84 -26.61 -3.48
N ALA A 181 -2.16 -27.27 -2.37
CA ALA A 181 -2.79 -28.57 -2.37
C ALA A 181 -3.91 -28.62 -1.34
N GLU A 182 -5.01 -29.24 -1.72
CA GLU A 182 -6.09 -29.62 -0.82
C GLU A 182 -6.26 -31.14 -0.89
N PHE A 183 -6.33 -31.78 0.27
CA PHE A 183 -6.62 -33.19 0.41
C PHE A 183 -7.85 -33.39 1.28
N LYS A 184 -8.79 -34.19 0.79
CA LYS A 184 -10.04 -34.56 1.47
C LYS A 184 -10.01 -36.04 1.82
N PRO A 185 -9.53 -36.40 3.03
CA PRO A 185 -9.55 -37.82 3.48
C PRO A 185 -10.97 -38.37 3.53
N ILE A 186 -11.92 -37.54 3.91
CA ILE A 186 -13.36 -37.84 3.85
C ILE A 186 -14.07 -36.55 3.35
N SER A 187 -15.35 -36.70 2.93
CA SER A 187 -16.13 -35.60 2.34
C SER A 187 -16.32 -34.40 3.25
N GLU A 188 -16.26 -34.61 4.55
CA GLU A 188 -16.49 -33.58 5.56
C GLU A 188 -15.22 -32.83 5.98
N PHE A 189 -14.03 -33.39 5.76
CA PHE A 189 -12.76 -32.77 6.16
C PHE A 189 -11.85 -32.47 4.99
N ALA A 190 -11.21 -31.30 5.04
CA ALA A 190 -10.18 -30.88 4.10
C ALA A 190 -8.93 -30.45 4.87
N VAL A 191 -7.76 -30.89 4.39
CA VAL A 191 -6.46 -30.38 4.82
C VAL A 191 -5.85 -29.63 3.65
N ARG A 192 -5.30 -28.44 3.90
CA ARG A 192 -4.75 -27.58 2.87
C ARG A 192 -3.33 -27.19 3.23
N ALA A 193 -2.47 -27.16 2.22
CA ALA A 193 -1.12 -26.64 2.33
C ALA A 193 -0.85 -25.73 1.13
N GLY A 194 -0.12 -24.66 1.35
CA GLY A 194 0.24 -23.71 0.29
C GLY A 194 1.59 -23.10 0.53
N TYR A 195 2.31 -22.86 -0.55
CA TYR A 195 3.57 -22.15 -0.57
C TYR A 195 3.47 -20.97 -1.54
N ASN A 196 3.96 -19.82 -1.09
CA ASN A 196 4.03 -18.62 -1.91
C ASN A 196 5.47 -18.11 -1.93
N LEU A 197 5.96 -17.87 -3.14
CA LEU A 197 7.24 -17.25 -3.43
C LEU A 197 6.98 -15.96 -4.20
N MET A 198 7.59 -14.86 -3.79
CA MET A 198 7.42 -13.55 -4.43
C MET A 198 8.77 -12.84 -4.50
N THR A 199 9.10 -12.24 -5.64
CA THR A 199 10.22 -11.32 -5.77
C THR A 199 9.74 -9.89 -5.59
N SER A 200 10.49 -9.10 -4.85
CA SER A 200 10.28 -7.65 -4.74
C SER A 200 10.65 -6.96 -6.05
N ALA A 201 9.85 -5.99 -6.46
CA ALA A 201 10.12 -5.20 -7.66
C ALA A 201 11.25 -4.19 -7.46
N ALA A 202 11.46 -3.70 -6.24
CA ALA A 202 12.43 -2.64 -5.94
C ALA A 202 13.83 -3.19 -5.65
N ASP A 203 13.94 -4.11 -4.70
CA ASP A 203 15.23 -4.59 -4.20
C ASP A 203 15.60 -6.01 -4.66
N LYS A 204 14.73 -6.63 -5.48
CA LYS A 204 14.86 -8.01 -6.00
C LYS A 204 15.00 -9.07 -4.90
N THR A 205 14.65 -8.75 -3.67
CA THR A 205 14.63 -9.71 -2.57
C THR A 205 13.52 -10.74 -2.78
N ILE A 206 13.70 -11.90 -2.18
CA ILE A 206 12.74 -13.01 -2.28
C ILE A 206 11.99 -13.11 -0.96
N GLY A 207 10.66 -12.95 -1.03
CA GLY A 207 9.75 -13.23 0.06
C GLY A 207 9.08 -14.58 -0.14
N ASN A 208 8.97 -15.36 0.92
CA ASN A 208 8.26 -16.61 0.88
C ASN A 208 7.38 -16.83 2.12
N SER A 209 6.33 -17.60 1.95
CA SER A 209 5.45 -17.96 3.05
C SER A 209 4.85 -19.33 2.85
N LEU A 210 4.67 -20.03 3.97
CA LEU A 210 3.97 -21.30 4.07
C LEU A 210 2.59 -21.07 4.68
N ALA A 211 1.56 -21.70 4.13
CA ALA A 211 0.22 -21.69 4.66
C ALA A 211 -0.28 -23.11 4.92
N LEU A 212 -0.92 -23.34 6.05
CA LEU A 212 -1.57 -24.58 6.41
C LEU A 212 -2.99 -24.29 6.82
N GLY A 213 -3.92 -25.17 6.48
CA GLY A 213 -5.34 -25.01 6.79
C GLY A 213 -6.05 -26.34 6.99
N ILE A 214 -7.08 -26.30 7.82
CA ILE A 214 -8.04 -27.40 7.98
C ILE A 214 -9.44 -26.84 7.79
N GLY A 215 -10.28 -27.63 7.12
CA GLY A 215 -11.67 -27.29 6.86
C GLY A 215 -12.58 -28.42 7.27
N TYR A 216 -13.74 -28.04 7.78
CA TYR A 216 -14.83 -28.97 8.08
C TYR A 216 -16.13 -28.48 7.44
N ILE A 217 -16.85 -29.38 6.78
CA ILE A 217 -18.15 -29.10 6.20
C ILE A 217 -19.16 -30.15 6.67
N SER A 218 -20.22 -29.70 7.32
CA SER A 218 -21.31 -30.57 7.76
C SER A 218 -22.32 -30.78 6.63
N LYS A 219 -22.92 -31.95 6.60
CA LYS A 219 -24.04 -32.27 5.69
C LYS A 219 -25.26 -31.36 5.86
N LYS A 220 -25.32 -30.55 6.93
CA LYS A 220 -26.44 -29.67 7.30
C LYS A 220 -26.14 -28.17 7.13
N SER A 221 -25.29 -27.80 6.18
CA SER A 221 -24.99 -26.38 5.82
C SER A 221 -24.11 -25.59 6.82
N PHE A 222 -23.41 -26.25 7.73
CA PHE A 222 -22.39 -25.61 8.55
C PHE A 222 -20.99 -25.90 7.97
N PHE A 223 -20.15 -24.87 7.87
CA PHE A 223 -18.74 -25.04 7.56
C PHE A 223 -17.87 -24.23 8.52
N ALA A 224 -16.66 -24.70 8.76
CA ALA A 224 -15.65 -24.00 9.53
C ALA A 224 -14.27 -24.23 8.91
N ASP A 225 -13.50 -23.18 8.75
CA ASP A 225 -12.14 -23.23 8.24
C ASP A 225 -11.20 -22.53 9.23
N LEU A 226 -10.06 -23.16 9.49
CA LEU A 226 -8.95 -22.58 10.23
C LEU A 226 -7.71 -22.57 9.32
N ALA A 227 -7.05 -21.43 9.20
CA ALA A 227 -5.83 -21.29 8.43
C ALA A 227 -4.77 -20.54 9.22
N CYS A 228 -3.52 -20.95 9.05
CA CYS A 228 -2.34 -20.29 9.59
C CYS A 228 -1.38 -20.02 8.44
N ARG A 229 -0.82 -18.82 8.38
CA ARG A 229 0.23 -18.43 7.43
C ARG A 229 1.47 -18.01 8.20
N TYR A 230 2.60 -18.59 7.85
CA TYR A 230 3.90 -18.25 8.38
C TYR A 230 4.75 -17.62 7.28
N SER A 231 5.23 -16.40 7.50
CA SER A 231 6.16 -15.71 6.60
C SER A 231 7.59 -16.08 6.98
N LEU A 232 8.35 -16.60 6.01
CA LEU A 232 9.75 -16.99 6.17
C LEU A 232 10.70 -15.81 5.85
N ALA A 233 10.16 -14.68 5.40
CA ALA A 233 10.95 -13.49 5.09
C ALA A 233 11.31 -12.72 6.36
N THR A 234 12.58 -12.39 6.47
CA THR A 234 13.15 -11.68 7.64
C THR A 234 13.12 -10.16 7.49
N LYS A 235 12.63 -9.63 6.37
CA LYS A 235 12.53 -8.18 6.12
C LYS A 235 11.07 -7.76 5.96
N GLU A 236 10.74 -6.63 6.57
CA GLU A 236 9.48 -5.94 6.30
C GLU A 236 9.49 -5.45 4.85
N TYR A 237 8.50 -5.89 4.09
CA TYR A 237 8.29 -5.40 2.74
C TYR A 237 7.33 -4.23 2.79
N TYR A 238 7.85 -3.04 2.54
CA TYR A 238 7.00 -1.92 2.17
C TYR A 238 6.55 -2.15 0.73
N MET A 239 5.27 -2.39 0.53
CA MET A 239 4.71 -2.26 -0.81
C MET A 239 4.59 -0.77 -1.09
N PRO A 240 5.22 -0.24 -2.14
CA PRO A 240 4.84 1.08 -2.62
C PRO A 240 3.38 0.99 -3.06
N TYR A 241 2.57 1.88 -2.54
CA TYR A 241 1.13 1.98 -2.79
C TYR A 241 0.83 2.26 -4.26
#